data_4875f215d5a48198b084aa5e9882b2ba
#
_entry.id   4875f215d5a48198b084aa5e9882b2ba
#
_cell.length_a   1.000
_cell.length_b   1.000
_cell.length_c   1.000
_cell.angle_alpha   90.00
_cell.angle_beta   90.00
_cell.angle_gamma   90.00
#
_symmetry.space_group_name_H-M   'P 1'
#
loop_
_entity.id
_entity.type
_entity.pdbx_description
1 polymer ?
#
loop_
_entity_poly.entity_id
_entity_poly.type
_entity_poly.pdbx_seq_one_letter_code
_entity_poly.pdbx_strand_id
1 'polypeptide(L)'
;MHPIPTCGGFISRYLSVILLLIAGIAVAPGVPADDFELEVIPLHHRSATELLPMVQDFIAKDGVIKADNDKLIIRTHPANLSELRKLIAQLDVPLRRLLITVKQLSGESALLGETSMEGRARDSDASTHGARIWRTDTRDDANRTQQLQVTEGAEAFVDAGRQIPISDFAVSQSRSGISIEQKTRYVGATTGFYVRPHLNGDTVTVEITPYQTTQTGVATPPKLKTQALHTTVTGKLGEWITVGASSASISENKHKVIEYSTSQRGEQDRRILLRVQIAP
;
A
#
# COMPACT_ATOMS: atom_id res chain seq x y z
N MET A 1 95.67 -55.50 36.69
CA MET A 1 95.45 -54.83 35.43
C MET A 1 94.10 -55.35 34.87
N HIS A 2 93.03 -54.68 35.13
CA HIS A 2 91.72 -55.02 34.58
C HIS A 2 91.24 -53.87 33.66
N PRO A 3 90.76 -54.18 32.48
CA PRO A 3 90.21 -53.16 31.60
C PRO A 3 88.73 -52.84 31.97
N ILE A 4 88.43 -51.60 31.88
CA ILE A 4 87.11 -50.98 32.14
C ILE A 4 86.18 -51.19 30.89
N PRO A 5 84.93 -51.64 31.00
CA PRO A 5 84.05 -51.75 29.88
C PRO A 5 83.41 -50.36 29.56
N THR A 6 83.54 -49.94 28.31
CA THR A 6 82.87 -48.72 27.74
C THR A 6 81.41 -48.94 27.57
N CYS A 7 80.63 -48.22 28.35
CA CYS A 7 79.17 -48.14 28.29
C CYS A 7 78.75 -47.03 27.29
N GLY A 8 78.69 -47.35 25.99
CA GLY A 8 78.42 -46.36 24.92
C GLY A 8 77.23 -46.64 24.00
N GLY A 9 76.38 -47.64 24.28
CA GLY A 9 75.42 -48.12 23.30
C GLY A 9 73.94 -47.82 23.60
N PHE A 10 73.58 -47.37 24.79
CA PHE A 10 72.19 -47.28 25.18
C PHE A 10 71.54 -45.89 24.98
N ILE A 11 72.28 -44.80 25.00
CA ILE A 11 71.75 -43.43 24.91
C ILE A 11 71.36 -43.07 23.48
N SER A 12 72.00 -43.66 22.45
CA SER A 12 71.72 -43.35 21.04
C SER A 12 70.37 -43.87 20.54
N ARG A 13 69.83 -44.95 21.08
CA ARG A 13 68.58 -45.56 20.67
C ARG A 13 67.33 -44.81 21.25
N TYR A 14 67.46 -44.24 22.42
CA TYR A 14 66.38 -43.45 23.04
C TYR A 14 66.31 -42.06 22.44
N LEU A 15 67.44 -41.48 22.01
CA LEU A 15 67.41 -40.15 21.37
C LEU A 15 66.71 -40.20 20.00
N SER A 16 66.85 -41.29 19.23
CA SER A 16 66.14 -41.48 17.95
C SER A 16 64.65 -41.72 18.12
N VAL A 17 64.23 -42.41 19.17
CA VAL A 17 62.75 -42.62 19.47
C VAL A 17 62.13 -41.37 19.96
N ILE A 18 62.78 -40.53 20.78
CA ILE A 18 62.27 -39.24 21.24
C ILE A 18 62.15 -38.22 20.07
N LEU A 19 63.13 -38.22 19.13
CA LEU A 19 63.08 -37.35 17.95
C LEU A 19 61.96 -37.73 16.98
N LEU A 20 61.61 -39.03 16.86
CA LEU A 20 60.51 -39.52 16.05
C LEU A 20 59.14 -39.24 16.69
N LEU A 21 59.06 -39.16 18.03
CA LEU A 21 57.80 -38.81 18.76
C LEU A 21 57.54 -37.34 18.73
N ILE A 22 58.54 -36.46 18.61
CA ILE A 22 58.36 -34.99 18.45
C ILE A 22 57.97 -34.61 17.01
N ALA A 23 58.35 -35.41 15.99
CA ALA A 23 57.97 -35.16 14.59
C ALA A 23 56.56 -35.54 14.26
N GLY A 24 55.79 -36.22 15.17
CA GLY A 24 54.39 -36.58 15.01
C GLY A 24 53.37 -35.54 15.53
N ILE A 25 53.83 -34.43 16.12
CA ILE A 25 52.93 -33.34 16.62
C ILE A 25 53.01 -32.18 15.62
N ALA A 26 52.60 -32.41 14.41
CA ALA A 26 52.41 -31.27 13.54
C ALA A 26 51.38 -31.58 12.47
N VAL A 27 50.46 -30.73 12.39
CA VAL A 27 49.36 -30.59 11.44
C VAL A 27 48.07 -31.21 11.98
N ALA A 28 47.54 -30.61 13.04
CA ALA A 28 46.07 -30.53 13.13
C ALA A 28 45.60 -29.78 11.88
N PRO A 29 44.71 -30.36 11.04
CA PRO A 29 44.05 -29.56 10.01
C PRO A 29 43.37 -28.41 10.75
N GLY A 30 43.78 -27.19 10.44
CA GLY A 30 43.09 -26.00 10.94
C GLY A 30 41.61 -26.18 10.59
N VAL A 31 40.78 -26.33 11.60
CA VAL A 31 39.33 -26.23 11.46
C VAL A 31 39.14 -24.87 10.77
N PRO A 32 38.55 -24.81 9.57
CA PRO A 32 38.22 -23.51 8.99
C PRO A 32 37.40 -22.79 10.04
N ALA A 33 37.90 -21.70 10.61
CA ALA A 33 37.11 -20.82 11.43
C ALA A 33 35.95 -20.39 10.53
N ASP A 34 34.74 -20.75 10.91
CA ASP A 34 33.54 -20.25 10.26
C ASP A 34 33.56 -18.72 10.43
N ASP A 35 34.05 -18.04 9.40
CA ASP A 35 34.33 -16.61 9.42
C ASP A 35 33.04 -15.87 9.17
N PHE A 36 32.19 -15.85 10.20
CA PHE A 36 30.95 -15.05 10.20
C PHE A 36 31.28 -13.61 10.56
N GLU A 37 30.90 -12.72 9.69
CA GLU A 37 30.96 -11.27 9.91
C GLU A 37 29.58 -10.74 10.33
N LEU A 38 29.55 -9.89 11.36
CA LEU A 38 28.37 -9.17 11.78
C LEU A 38 28.44 -7.74 11.28
N GLU A 39 27.45 -7.33 10.50
CA GLU A 39 27.33 -5.95 9.99
C GLU A 39 25.97 -5.38 10.28
N VAL A 40 25.93 -4.06 10.54
CA VAL A 40 24.71 -3.28 10.70
C VAL A 40 24.63 -2.31 9.51
N ILE A 41 23.66 -2.54 8.63
CA ILE A 41 23.46 -1.73 7.43
C ILE A 41 22.31 -0.75 7.70
N PRO A 42 22.57 0.57 7.75
CA PRO A 42 21.52 1.58 7.87
C PRO A 42 20.77 1.72 6.54
N LEU A 43 19.46 1.89 6.61
CA LEU A 43 18.57 2.15 5.48
C LEU A 43 18.17 3.63 5.50
N HIS A 44 17.99 4.23 4.33
CA HIS A 44 17.72 5.66 4.20
C HIS A 44 16.32 5.96 3.66
N HIS A 45 15.73 5.03 2.93
CA HIS A 45 14.50 5.25 2.19
C HIS A 45 13.37 4.29 2.55
N ARG A 46 13.72 3.07 2.96
CA ARG A 46 12.75 2.02 3.31
C ARG A 46 12.96 1.53 4.73
N SER A 47 11.88 1.01 5.33
CA SER A 47 12.00 0.38 6.65
C SER A 47 12.66 -1.00 6.54
N ALA A 48 13.42 -1.37 7.56
CA ALA A 48 14.05 -2.70 7.61
C ALA A 48 12.99 -3.83 7.62
N THR A 49 11.83 -3.58 8.20
CA THR A 49 10.70 -4.53 8.21
C THR A 49 10.16 -4.80 6.80
N GLU A 50 10.16 -3.80 5.93
CA GLU A 50 9.71 -3.93 4.54
C GLU A 50 10.74 -4.69 3.69
N LEU A 51 12.05 -4.41 3.87
CA LEU A 51 13.12 -5.04 3.09
C LEU A 51 13.46 -6.45 3.57
N LEU A 52 13.26 -6.76 4.85
CA LEU A 52 13.59 -8.06 5.44
C LEU A 52 13.08 -9.25 4.62
N PRO A 53 11.79 -9.37 4.24
CA PRO A 53 11.29 -10.50 3.48
C PRO A 53 11.92 -10.62 2.08
N MET A 54 12.33 -9.50 1.48
CA MET A 54 12.95 -9.50 0.15
C MET A 54 14.42 -9.96 0.18
N VAL A 55 15.11 -9.73 1.30
CA VAL A 55 16.55 -10.03 1.45
C VAL A 55 16.78 -11.38 2.15
N GLN A 56 15.81 -11.82 2.94
CA GLN A 56 15.90 -13.04 3.74
C GLN A 56 16.18 -14.30 2.91
N ASP A 57 15.65 -14.38 1.69
CA ASP A 57 15.84 -15.55 0.81
C ASP A 57 17.26 -15.63 0.21
N PHE A 58 18.02 -14.54 0.27
CA PHE A 58 19.38 -14.46 -0.29
C PHE A 58 20.47 -14.67 0.76
N ILE A 59 20.12 -14.82 2.03
CA ILE A 59 21.10 -15.09 3.08
C ILE A 59 21.57 -16.55 3.01
N ALA A 60 22.85 -16.80 3.31
CA ALA A 60 23.38 -18.15 3.40
C ALA A 60 22.65 -18.95 4.50
N LYS A 61 22.59 -20.29 4.36
CA LYS A 61 21.82 -21.18 5.26
C LYS A 61 22.14 -21.00 6.74
N ASP A 62 23.41 -20.65 7.05
CA ASP A 62 23.91 -20.46 8.41
C ASP A 62 23.92 -18.98 8.83
N GLY A 63 23.47 -18.08 7.93
CA GLY A 63 23.38 -16.66 8.18
C GLY A 63 22.11 -16.28 8.94
N VAL A 64 22.16 -15.12 9.61
CA VAL A 64 21.03 -14.54 10.33
C VAL A 64 20.86 -13.08 9.92
N ILE A 65 19.62 -12.70 9.61
CA ILE A 65 19.24 -11.31 9.35
C ILE A 65 18.11 -10.91 10.28
N LYS A 66 18.19 -9.70 10.83
CA LYS A 66 17.13 -9.10 11.67
C LYS A 66 16.89 -7.66 11.26
N ALA A 67 15.63 -7.25 11.30
CA ALA A 67 15.22 -5.87 11.14
C ALA A 67 15.15 -5.18 12.50
N ASP A 68 15.70 -3.97 12.57
CA ASP A 68 15.59 -3.07 13.72
C ASP A 68 15.35 -1.64 13.22
N ASN A 69 14.10 -1.21 13.24
CA ASN A 69 13.63 0.09 12.74
C ASN A 69 14.12 0.41 11.33
N ASP A 70 15.17 1.22 11.22
CA ASP A 70 15.82 1.69 9.99
C ASP A 70 17.13 0.95 9.66
N LYS A 71 17.40 -0.21 10.31
CA LYS A 71 18.66 -0.94 10.17
C LYS A 71 18.41 -2.42 9.94
N LEU A 72 19.25 -3.03 9.09
CA LEU A 72 19.35 -4.47 8.96
C LEU A 72 20.61 -4.95 9.67
N ILE A 73 20.45 -5.87 10.60
CA ILE A 73 21.53 -6.53 11.32
C ILE A 73 21.76 -7.87 10.66
N ILE A 74 22.91 -8.04 10.02
CA ILE A 74 23.23 -9.21 9.21
C ILE A 74 24.47 -9.90 9.80
N ARG A 75 24.38 -11.21 10.00
CA ARG A 75 25.51 -12.06 10.34
C ARG A 75 25.59 -13.18 9.33
N THR A 76 26.62 -13.16 8.49
CA THR A 76 26.85 -14.15 7.42
C THR A 76 28.31 -14.18 7.00
N HIS A 77 28.68 -15.04 6.04
CA HIS A 77 30.03 -15.10 5.47
C HIS A 77 30.33 -13.81 4.67
N PRO A 78 31.63 -13.36 4.66
CA PRO A 78 32.01 -12.11 3.98
C PRO A 78 31.64 -12.05 2.50
N ALA A 79 31.69 -13.15 1.78
CA ALA A 79 31.31 -13.24 0.38
C ALA A 79 29.79 -12.92 0.22
N ASN A 80 28.93 -13.59 0.99
CA ASN A 80 27.49 -13.38 0.96
C ASN A 80 27.11 -11.97 1.46
N LEU A 81 27.84 -11.46 2.47
CA LEU A 81 27.62 -10.10 2.99
C LEU A 81 27.86 -9.04 1.91
N SER A 82 28.91 -9.21 1.07
CA SER A 82 29.18 -8.30 -0.04
C SER A 82 28.08 -8.29 -1.10
N GLU A 83 27.45 -9.43 -1.37
CA GLU A 83 26.32 -9.57 -2.30
C GLU A 83 25.05 -8.92 -1.71
N LEU A 84 24.75 -9.21 -0.44
CA LEU A 84 23.61 -8.64 0.27
C LEU A 84 23.71 -7.11 0.34
N ARG A 85 24.90 -6.55 0.59
CA ARG A 85 25.12 -5.09 0.59
C ARG A 85 24.77 -4.46 -0.77
N LYS A 86 25.18 -5.09 -1.87
CA LYS A 86 24.82 -4.62 -3.22
C LYS A 86 23.34 -4.71 -3.49
N LEU A 87 22.71 -5.82 -3.09
CA LEU A 87 21.27 -6.01 -3.22
C LEU A 87 20.49 -4.96 -2.41
N ILE A 88 20.85 -4.76 -1.13
CA ILE A 88 20.22 -3.78 -0.26
C ILE A 88 20.35 -2.36 -0.83
N ALA A 89 21.52 -1.99 -1.35
CA ALA A 89 21.73 -0.68 -1.98
C ALA A 89 20.85 -0.46 -3.24
N GLN A 90 20.49 -1.52 -3.95
CA GLN A 90 19.57 -1.45 -5.08
C GLN A 90 18.10 -1.39 -4.67
N LEU A 91 17.75 -1.94 -3.51
CA LEU A 91 16.39 -1.96 -2.98
C LEU A 91 16.06 -0.72 -2.14
N ASP A 92 17.05 -0.12 -1.47
CA ASP A 92 16.88 1.07 -0.63
C ASP A 92 16.86 2.36 -1.49
N VAL A 93 15.86 2.46 -2.36
CA VAL A 93 15.65 3.62 -3.22
C VAL A 93 14.45 4.45 -2.73
N PRO A 94 14.48 5.78 -2.93
CA PRO A 94 13.39 6.64 -2.49
C PRO A 94 12.09 6.30 -3.22
N LEU A 95 11.03 6.12 -2.45
CA LEU A 95 9.69 5.90 -2.97
C LEU A 95 9.15 7.20 -3.57
N ARG A 96 8.53 7.11 -4.75
CA ARG A 96 7.95 8.27 -5.42
C ARG A 96 6.66 8.71 -4.73
N ARG A 97 6.47 10.02 -4.64
CA ARG A 97 5.19 10.59 -4.23
C ARG A 97 4.32 10.80 -5.45
N LEU A 98 3.09 10.32 -5.39
CA LEU A 98 2.15 10.33 -6.50
C LEU A 98 0.94 11.18 -6.12
N LEU A 99 0.50 12.01 -7.05
CA LEU A 99 -0.76 12.75 -6.97
C LEU A 99 -1.81 11.99 -7.75
N ILE A 100 -2.82 11.51 -7.06
CA ILE A 100 -3.94 10.77 -7.63
C ILE A 100 -5.14 11.71 -7.73
N THR A 101 -5.70 11.81 -8.93
CA THR A 101 -6.93 12.56 -9.20
C THR A 101 -8.01 11.60 -9.66
N VAL A 102 -9.12 11.54 -8.95
CA VAL A 102 -10.31 10.76 -9.30
C VAL A 102 -11.45 11.69 -9.67
N LYS A 103 -12.02 11.51 -10.86
CA LYS A 103 -13.24 12.19 -11.32
C LYS A 103 -14.37 11.19 -11.38
N GLN A 104 -15.46 11.51 -10.71
CA GLN A 104 -16.73 10.80 -10.80
C GLN A 104 -17.68 11.69 -11.57
N LEU A 105 -18.05 11.28 -12.78
CA LEU A 105 -18.95 11.99 -13.69
C LEU A 105 -20.29 11.27 -13.73
N SER A 106 -21.39 12.03 -13.74
CA SER A 106 -22.73 11.49 -13.89
C SER A 106 -23.60 12.37 -14.81
N GLY A 107 -24.61 11.77 -15.44
CA GLY A 107 -25.48 12.44 -16.39
C GLY A 107 -24.82 12.68 -17.74
N GLU A 108 -25.24 13.72 -18.45
CA GLU A 108 -24.76 14.07 -19.80
C GLU A 108 -23.25 14.28 -19.88
N SER A 109 -22.61 14.75 -18.79
CA SER A 109 -21.15 14.89 -18.68
C SER A 109 -20.39 13.57 -18.80
N ALA A 110 -21.03 12.43 -18.57
CA ALA A 110 -20.42 11.13 -18.73
C ALA A 110 -20.34 10.68 -20.19
N LEU A 111 -21.17 11.24 -21.05
CA LEU A 111 -21.27 10.92 -22.50
C LEU A 111 -20.32 11.77 -23.35
N LEU A 112 -20.04 13.01 -22.92
CA LEU A 112 -19.14 13.90 -23.64
C LEU A 112 -17.69 13.43 -23.39
N GLY A 113 -17.13 12.74 -24.36
CA GLY A 113 -15.74 12.31 -24.35
C GLY A 113 -14.76 13.50 -24.25
N GLU A 114 -13.56 13.21 -23.85
CA GLU A 114 -12.38 13.98 -23.47
C GLU A 114 -12.02 15.29 -24.21
N THR A 115 -12.78 15.71 -25.23
CA THR A 115 -12.36 16.75 -26.18
C THR A 115 -12.59 18.19 -25.70
N SER A 116 -13.16 18.48 -24.53
CA SER A 116 -13.53 19.84 -24.18
C SER A 116 -13.23 20.32 -22.76
N MET A 117 -12.35 19.65 -22.00
CA MET A 117 -12.03 20.09 -20.63
C MET A 117 -10.59 20.60 -20.42
N GLU A 118 -10.02 21.22 -21.43
CA GLU A 118 -8.89 22.15 -21.28
C GLU A 118 -9.41 23.57 -21.05
N GLY A 119 -10.21 23.75 -20.01
CA GLY A 119 -10.85 24.98 -19.60
C GLY A 119 -10.25 25.55 -18.32
N ARG A 120 -9.20 26.38 -18.47
CA ARG A 120 -8.77 27.49 -17.61
C ARG A 120 -8.95 27.26 -16.09
N ALA A 121 -7.95 26.66 -15.46
CA ALA A 121 -7.63 26.94 -14.07
C ALA A 121 -7.11 28.41 -14.02
N ARG A 122 -7.92 29.33 -13.54
CA ARG A 122 -7.45 30.64 -13.13
C ARG A 122 -6.62 30.48 -11.85
N ASP A 123 -5.37 30.84 -11.99
CA ASP A 123 -4.45 31.12 -10.91
C ASP A 123 -5.11 31.98 -9.84
N SER A 124 -5.11 31.52 -8.61
CA SER A 124 -5.18 32.39 -7.44
C SER A 124 -4.13 31.90 -6.47
N ASP A 125 -3.08 32.68 -6.46
CA ASP A 125 -1.97 32.75 -5.54
C ASP A 125 -2.43 32.59 -4.08
N ALA A 126 -1.88 31.62 -3.37
CA ALA A 126 -1.73 31.68 -1.92
C ALA A 126 -0.64 30.69 -1.48
N SER A 127 0.54 31.23 -1.32
CA SER A 127 1.64 30.64 -0.57
C SER A 127 1.24 30.42 0.90
N THR A 128 1.24 29.19 1.36
CA THR A 128 1.42 28.89 2.79
C THR A 128 1.94 27.46 2.96
N HIS A 129 3.00 27.32 3.72
CA HIS A 129 3.66 26.10 4.12
C HIS A 129 2.73 25.25 5.01
N GLY A 130 2.52 24.01 4.65
CA GLY A 130 1.76 23.05 5.47
C GLY A 130 1.15 21.94 4.63
N ALA A 131 1.20 20.73 5.16
CA ALA A 131 0.65 19.49 4.57
C ALA A 131 -0.59 19.75 3.70
N ARG A 132 -0.48 19.50 2.41
CA ARG A 132 -1.60 19.73 1.53
C ARG A 132 -2.37 18.46 1.27
N ILE A 133 -3.18 18.23 1.95
CA ILE A 133 -4.61 18.19 2.05
C ILE A 133 -5.31 18.30 0.68
N TRP A 134 -6.17 17.35 0.47
CA TRP A 134 -7.16 17.17 -0.59
C TRP A 134 -7.95 18.44 -0.94
N ARG A 135 -8.26 18.61 -2.22
CA ARG A 135 -9.22 19.60 -2.69
C ARG A 135 -10.44 18.85 -3.23
N THR A 136 -11.62 19.16 -2.70
CA THR A 136 -12.90 18.72 -3.25
C THR A 136 -13.56 19.91 -3.90
N ASP A 137 -13.70 19.87 -5.23
CA ASP A 137 -14.46 20.89 -5.96
C ASP A 137 -15.82 20.30 -6.33
N THR A 138 -16.87 20.86 -5.75
CA THR A 138 -18.26 20.39 -5.93
C THR A 138 -19.00 21.43 -6.75
N ARG A 139 -19.04 21.26 -8.06
CA ARG A 139 -19.78 22.15 -8.96
C ARG A 139 -21.22 21.75 -9.21
N ASP A 140 -21.54 20.48 -9.00
CA ASP A 140 -22.88 19.90 -8.93
C ASP A 140 -22.77 18.64 -8.12
N ASP A 141 -23.82 18.21 -7.42
CA ASP A 141 -23.82 16.92 -6.70
C ASP A 141 -23.57 15.71 -7.61
N ALA A 142 -23.52 15.94 -8.92
CA ALA A 142 -23.33 14.95 -9.96
C ALA A 142 -21.86 14.72 -10.37
N ASN A 143 -21.03 15.77 -10.35
CA ASN A 143 -19.64 15.70 -10.82
C ASN A 143 -18.67 16.04 -9.68
N ARG A 144 -17.86 15.06 -9.26
CA ARG A 144 -16.91 15.24 -8.16
C ARG A 144 -15.49 14.94 -8.60
N THR A 145 -14.58 15.84 -8.25
CA THR A 145 -13.15 15.64 -8.42
C THR A 145 -12.49 15.61 -7.04
N GLN A 146 -11.76 14.53 -6.75
CA GLN A 146 -11.02 14.36 -5.50
C GLN A 146 -9.55 14.13 -5.83
N GLN A 147 -8.66 14.73 -5.04
CA GLN A 147 -7.22 14.58 -5.19
C GLN A 147 -6.59 14.14 -3.88
N LEU A 148 -5.63 13.22 -3.99
CA LEU A 148 -4.92 12.66 -2.85
C LEU A 148 -3.46 12.46 -3.22
N GLN A 149 -2.57 12.81 -2.31
CA GLN A 149 -1.14 12.51 -2.45
C GLN A 149 -0.83 11.23 -1.67
N VAL A 150 -0.14 10.30 -2.31
CA VAL A 150 0.21 9.01 -1.73
C VAL A 150 1.62 8.60 -2.14
N THR A 151 2.31 7.85 -1.29
CA THR A 151 3.59 7.22 -1.62
C THR A 151 3.34 5.96 -2.43
N GLU A 152 4.18 5.69 -3.41
CA GLU A 152 4.14 4.47 -4.22
C GLU A 152 4.07 3.21 -3.35
N GLY A 153 3.15 2.30 -3.67
CA GLY A 153 2.91 1.05 -2.93
C GLY A 153 2.10 1.20 -1.65
N ALA A 154 1.97 2.41 -1.11
CA ALA A 154 1.17 2.66 0.08
C ALA A 154 -0.33 2.72 -0.25
N GLU A 155 -1.15 2.33 0.73
CA GLU A 155 -2.60 2.50 0.67
C GLU A 155 -2.99 3.88 1.18
N ALA A 156 -3.92 4.52 0.48
CA ALA A 156 -4.47 5.80 0.88
C ALA A 156 -5.98 5.83 0.70
N PHE A 157 -6.63 6.66 1.49
CA PHE A 157 -8.08 6.77 1.56
C PHE A 157 -8.50 8.22 1.64
N VAL A 158 -9.54 8.59 0.92
CA VAL A 158 -10.23 9.88 1.04
C VAL A 158 -11.72 9.66 1.11
N ASP A 159 -12.37 10.35 2.03
CA ASP A 159 -13.81 10.37 2.22
C ASP A 159 -14.30 11.80 2.46
N ALA A 160 -15.36 12.20 1.76
CA ALA A 160 -15.97 13.50 1.89
C ALA A 160 -17.49 13.39 1.82
N GLY A 161 -18.19 14.02 2.76
CA GLY A 161 -19.64 13.96 2.79
C GLY A 161 -20.24 14.54 4.06
N ARG A 162 -21.48 14.15 4.33
CA ARG A 162 -22.24 14.59 5.50
C ARG A 162 -22.87 13.42 6.23
N GLN A 163 -23.09 13.57 7.52
CA GLN A 163 -23.86 12.63 8.32
C GLN A 163 -25.34 13.05 8.33
N ILE A 164 -26.23 12.08 8.14
CA ILE A 164 -27.68 12.28 8.13
C ILE A 164 -28.24 11.63 9.38
N PRO A 165 -28.96 12.35 10.25
CA PRO A 165 -29.64 11.77 11.39
C PRO A 165 -30.84 10.95 10.92
N ILE A 166 -30.93 9.71 11.38
CA ILE A 166 -32.09 8.83 11.19
C ILE A 166 -32.69 8.54 12.55
N SER A 167 -33.96 8.90 12.73
CA SER A 167 -34.67 8.62 13.97
C SER A 167 -35.48 7.34 13.83
N ASP A 168 -35.16 6.36 14.67
CA ASP A 168 -35.89 5.10 14.81
C ASP A 168 -36.80 5.22 16.04
N PHE A 169 -38.05 4.83 15.89
CA PHE A 169 -39.02 4.82 16.99
C PHE A 169 -39.33 3.38 17.39
N ALA A 170 -39.07 3.05 18.63
CA ALA A 170 -39.50 1.79 19.22
C ALA A 170 -40.69 2.02 20.14
N VAL A 171 -41.80 1.35 19.84
CA VAL A 171 -42.99 1.38 20.69
C VAL A 171 -43.02 0.07 21.48
N SER A 172 -42.98 0.17 22.81
CA SER A 172 -43.15 -0.96 23.71
C SER A 172 -44.40 -0.79 24.56
N GLN A 173 -45.26 -1.82 24.58
CA GLN A 173 -46.46 -1.87 25.38
C GLN A 173 -46.20 -2.75 26.62
N SER A 174 -46.39 -2.17 27.81
CA SER A 174 -46.32 -2.87 29.10
C SER A 174 -47.66 -2.80 29.79
N ARG A 175 -47.86 -3.60 30.87
CA ARG A 175 -49.06 -3.52 31.72
C ARG A 175 -49.26 -2.14 32.36
N SER A 176 -48.18 -1.36 32.49
CA SER A 176 -48.20 0.00 33.04
C SER A 176 -48.40 1.12 32.01
N GLY A 177 -48.51 0.78 30.71
CA GLY A 177 -48.72 1.76 29.64
C GLY A 177 -47.89 1.53 28.39
N ILE A 178 -47.99 2.47 27.48
CA ILE A 178 -47.23 2.52 26.23
C ILE A 178 -46.01 3.41 26.46
N SER A 179 -44.81 2.88 26.16
CA SER A 179 -43.55 3.62 26.13
C SER A 179 -43.08 3.78 24.70
N ILE A 180 -42.76 5.00 24.33
CA ILE A 180 -42.18 5.31 22.99
C ILE A 180 -40.76 5.76 23.25
N GLU A 181 -39.79 4.95 22.74
CA GLU A 181 -38.37 5.27 22.76
C GLU A 181 -37.97 5.78 21.37
N GLN A 182 -37.38 6.97 21.31
CA GLN A 182 -36.78 7.53 20.11
C GLN A 182 -35.25 7.37 20.17
N LYS A 183 -34.67 6.68 19.20
CA LYS A 183 -33.23 6.51 19.05
C LYS A 183 -32.78 7.18 17.76
N THR A 184 -31.86 8.13 17.86
CA THR A 184 -31.26 8.76 16.69
C THR A 184 -29.90 8.09 16.40
N ARG A 185 -29.72 7.62 15.14
CA ARG A 185 -28.44 7.15 14.61
C ARG A 185 -28.03 8.02 13.44
N TYR A 186 -26.74 8.21 13.27
CA TYR A 186 -26.19 8.97 12.15
C TYR A 186 -25.67 8.01 11.07
N VAL A 187 -26.02 8.31 9.80
CA VAL A 187 -25.56 7.53 8.65
C VAL A 187 -24.86 8.46 7.68
N GLY A 188 -23.69 8.06 7.20
CA GLY A 188 -22.90 8.85 6.26
C GLY A 188 -23.49 8.84 4.84
N ALA A 189 -23.70 10.03 4.29
CA ALA A 189 -23.88 10.21 2.84
C ALA A 189 -22.57 10.76 2.30
N THR A 190 -21.65 9.86 1.96
CA THR A 190 -20.26 10.16 1.66
C THR A 190 -19.86 9.64 0.28
N THR A 191 -18.81 10.24 -0.26
CA THR A 191 -18.17 9.84 -1.52
C THR A 191 -16.67 9.81 -1.31
N GLY A 192 -16.04 8.73 -1.70
CA GLY A 192 -14.62 8.58 -1.51
C GLY A 192 -14.03 7.44 -2.33
N PHE A 193 -12.77 7.15 -2.05
CA PHE A 193 -12.08 6.00 -2.63
C PHE A 193 -10.91 5.56 -1.77
N TYR A 194 -10.63 4.26 -1.82
CA TYR A 194 -9.35 3.66 -1.43
C TYR A 194 -8.49 3.49 -2.67
N VAL A 195 -7.18 3.64 -2.53
CA VAL A 195 -6.27 3.53 -3.66
C VAL A 195 -4.90 3.03 -3.22
N ARG A 196 -4.30 2.14 -4.04
CA ARG A 196 -2.92 1.67 -3.88
C ARG A 196 -2.25 1.68 -5.25
N PRO A 197 -1.39 2.67 -5.54
CA PRO A 197 -0.67 2.78 -6.80
C PRO A 197 0.65 2.01 -6.77
N HIS A 198 0.99 1.34 -7.87
CA HIS A 198 2.29 0.75 -8.14
C HIS A 198 2.82 1.30 -9.46
N LEU A 199 4.06 1.77 -9.46
CA LEU A 199 4.67 2.37 -10.63
C LEU A 199 5.77 1.45 -11.17
N ASN A 200 5.74 1.21 -12.49
CA ASN A 200 6.78 0.47 -13.21
C ASN A 200 7.22 1.29 -14.44
N GLY A 201 8.31 2.03 -14.29
CA GLY A 201 8.73 3.01 -15.29
C GLY A 201 7.68 4.10 -15.45
N ASP A 202 7.10 4.24 -16.63
CA ASP A 202 6.03 5.20 -16.97
C ASP A 202 4.63 4.59 -16.89
N THR A 203 4.54 3.30 -16.56
CA THR A 203 3.28 2.57 -16.42
C THR A 203 2.88 2.53 -14.96
N VAL A 204 1.65 2.94 -14.66
CA VAL A 204 1.06 2.86 -13.33
C VAL A 204 -0.03 1.81 -13.30
N THR A 205 0.04 0.93 -12.31
CA THR A 205 -1.04 -0.01 -11.96
C THR A 205 -1.67 0.46 -10.66
N VAL A 206 -2.98 0.66 -10.65
CA VAL A 206 -3.70 1.20 -9.51
C VAL A 206 -4.83 0.26 -9.13
N GLU A 207 -4.75 -0.26 -7.91
CA GLU A 207 -5.88 -0.88 -7.24
C GLU A 207 -6.74 0.24 -6.65
N ILE A 208 -8.01 0.31 -7.04
CA ILE A 208 -8.92 1.38 -6.61
C ILE A 208 -10.31 0.86 -6.24
N THR A 209 -10.83 1.38 -5.14
CA THR A 209 -12.20 1.10 -4.66
C THR A 209 -12.95 2.40 -4.45
N PRO A 210 -13.50 3.02 -5.51
CA PRO A 210 -14.37 4.17 -5.37
C PRO A 210 -15.73 3.77 -4.81
N TYR A 211 -16.30 4.63 -3.97
CA TYR A 211 -17.65 4.45 -3.44
C TYR A 211 -18.38 5.77 -3.33
N GLN A 212 -19.70 5.69 -3.36
CA GLN A 212 -20.59 6.84 -3.19
C GLN A 212 -21.85 6.40 -2.47
N THR A 213 -22.20 7.10 -1.41
CA THR A 213 -23.50 6.96 -0.73
C THR A 213 -24.24 8.29 -0.81
N THR A 214 -25.40 8.28 -1.44
CA THR A 214 -26.25 9.46 -1.62
C THR A 214 -27.61 9.27 -0.97
N GLN A 215 -28.15 10.35 -0.42
CA GLN A 215 -29.55 10.38 0.04
C GLN A 215 -30.45 10.54 -1.17
N THR A 216 -31.51 9.74 -1.26
CA THR A 216 -32.50 9.80 -2.31
C THR A 216 -33.87 10.15 -1.70
N GLY A 217 -34.48 11.26 -2.15
CA GLY A 217 -35.78 11.74 -1.70
C GLY A 217 -35.72 12.43 -0.33
N VAL A 218 -36.87 13.04 0.03
CA VAL A 218 -37.14 13.74 1.30
C VAL A 218 -37.93 12.89 2.30
N ALA A 219 -38.04 11.57 2.04
CA ALA A 219 -38.81 10.69 2.92
C ALA A 219 -38.16 10.53 4.29
N THR A 220 -38.98 10.34 5.32
CA THR A 220 -38.54 10.00 6.67
C THR A 220 -38.95 8.55 6.98
N PRO A 221 -38.04 7.58 7.19
CA PRO A 221 -36.57 7.71 7.14
C PRO A 221 -36.02 7.91 5.72
N PRO A 222 -34.87 8.60 5.57
CA PRO A 222 -34.29 8.87 4.26
C PRO A 222 -33.81 7.57 3.61
N LYS A 223 -34.00 7.45 2.30
CA LYS A 223 -33.44 6.34 1.52
C LYS A 223 -32.01 6.65 1.11
N LEU A 224 -31.11 5.70 1.34
CA LEU A 224 -29.71 5.79 0.94
C LEU A 224 -29.44 4.87 -0.25
N LYS A 225 -28.77 5.41 -1.27
CA LYS A 225 -28.29 4.66 -2.42
C LYS A 225 -26.77 4.59 -2.32
N THR A 226 -26.23 3.39 -2.18
CA THR A 226 -24.78 3.15 -2.14
C THR A 226 -24.34 2.47 -3.44
N GLN A 227 -23.21 2.92 -3.96
CA GLN A 227 -22.52 2.33 -5.10
C GLN A 227 -21.05 2.19 -4.74
N ALA A 228 -20.47 1.04 -5.05
CA ALA A 228 -19.06 0.77 -4.88
C ALA A 228 -18.56 -0.08 -6.06
N LEU A 229 -17.31 0.11 -6.41
CA LEU A 229 -16.59 -0.66 -7.41
C LEU A 229 -15.24 -1.04 -6.80
N HIS A 230 -14.75 -2.24 -7.07
CA HIS A 230 -13.38 -2.63 -6.76
C HIS A 230 -12.73 -3.14 -8.03
N THR A 231 -11.60 -2.56 -8.42
CA THR A 231 -10.92 -2.93 -9.67
C THR A 231 -9.44 -2.56 -9.63
N THR A 232 -8.67 -3.21 -10.49
CA THR A 232 -7.28 -2.85 -10.76
C THR A 232 -7.19 -2.38 -12.21
N VAL A 233 -6.66 -1.17 -12.40
CA VAL A 233 -6.49 -0.58 -13.72
C VAL A 233 -5.02 -0.26 -13.97
N THR A 234 -4.62 -0.33 -15.24
CA THR A 234 -3.26 -0.01 -15.66
C THR A 234 -3.32 1.03 -16.78
N GLY A 235 -2.41 2.00 -16.74
CA GLY A 235 -2.30 3.04 -17.74
C GLY A 235 -0.98 3.78 -17.67
N LYS A 236 -0.81 4.84 -18.44
CA LYS A 236 0.39 5.66 -18.42
C LYS A 236 0.30 6.77 -17.39
N LEU A 237 1.45 7.12 -16.85
CA LEU A 237 1.59 8.25 -15.93
C LEU A 237 1.17 9.56 -16.60
N GLY A 238 0.33 10.34 -15.94
CA GLY A 238 -0.18 11.62 -16.47
C GLY A 238 -1.44 11.52 -17.33
N GLU A 239 -1.78 10.34 -17.85
CA GLU A 239 -2.97 10.12 -18.70
C GLU A 239 -4.22 9.80 -17.86
N TRP A 240 -5.40 10.08 -18.42
CA TRP A 240 -6.67 9.68 -17.83
C TRP A 240 -6.96 8.22 -18.13
N ILE A 241 -7.21 7.44 -17.09
CA ILE A 241 -7.55 6.03 -17.14
C ILE A 241 -9.02 5.87 -16.78
N THR A 242 -9.80 5.19 -17.62
CA THR A 242 -11.18 4.84 -17.28
C THR A 242 -11.20 3.69 -16.30
N VAL A 243 -11.72 3.92 -15.10
CA VAL A 243 -11.84 2.91 -14.04
C VAL A 243 -13.10 2.06 -14.24
N GLY A 244 -14.20 2.70 -14.60
CA GLY A 244 -15.47 2.03 -14.87
C GLY A 244 -16.52 2.99 -15.40
N ALA A 245 -17.50 2.41 -16.07
CA ALA A 245 -18.69 3.12 -16.54
C ALA A 245 -19.91 2.25 -16.25
N SER A 246 -21.01 2.86 -15.87
CA SER A 246 -22.30 2.19 -15.72
C SER A 246 -23.41 3.04 -16.28
N SER A 247 -24.29 2.44 -17.06
CA SER A 247 -25.53 3.04 -17.52
C SER A 247 -26.71 2.32 -16.87
N ALA A 248 -27.66 3.05 -16.33
CA ALA A 248 -28.88 2.49 -15.77
C ALA A 248 -30.09 3.26 -16.35
N SER A 249 -30.87 2.59 -17.19
CA SER A 249 -32.18 3.11 -17.62
C SER A 249 -33.24 2.71 -16.58
N ILE A 250 -33.80 3.68 -15.88
CA ILE A 250 -34.91 3.47 -14.98
C ILE A 250 -36.18 3.77 -15.76
N SER A 251 -36.89 2.74 -16.20
CA SER A 251 -38.26 2.88 -16.73
C SER A 251 -39.25 2.71 -15.57
N GLU A 252 -39.74 3.80 -15.03
CA GLU A 252 -40.81 3.78 -14.03
C GLU A 252 -42.18 3.79 -14.74
N ASN A 253 -42.75 2.61 -14.95
CA ASN A 253 -44.13 2.47 -15.42
C ASN A 253 -45.09 2.82 -14.29
N LYS A 254 -45.50 4.08 -14.20
CA LYS A 254 -46.67 4.48 -13.39
C LYS A 254 -47.94 4.21 -14.18
N HIS A 255 -48.58 3.07 -13.93
CA HIS A 255 -49.96 2.87 -14.32
C HIS A 255 -50.85 3.82 -13.51
N LYS A 256 -51.07 5.02 -14.03
CA LYS A 256 -52.18 5.88 -13.62
C LYS A 256 -53.14 6.01 -14.79
N VAL A 257 -54.41 5.65 -14.51
CA VAL A 257 -55.56 5.73 -15.40
C VAL A 257 -55.95 7.20 -15.59
N ILE A 258 -55.12 8.03 -16.16
CA ILE A 258 -55.42 9.30 -16.84
C ILE A 258 -54.20 9.64 -17.68
N GLU A 259 -54.42 9.81 -18.92
CA GLU A 259 -53.50 9.98 -20.04
C GLU A 259 -52.78 11.34 -19.99
N TYR A 260 -51.61 11.36 -19.38
CA TYR A 260 -50.52 12.28 -19.69
C TYR A 260 -49.20 11.53 -19.39
N SER A 261 -48.71 10.86 -20.41
CA SER A 261 -47.43 10.16 -20.31
C SER A 261 -46.26 11.15 -20.47
N THR A 262 -45.74 11.64 -19.35
CA THR A 262 -44.40 12.21 -19.32
C THR A 262 -43.45 11.09 -18.95
N SER A 263 -42.89 10.43 -19.96
CA SER A 263 -41.79 9.46 -19.76
C SER A 263 -40.54 10.26 -19.41
N GLN A 264 -40.26 10.46 -18.14
CA GLN A 264 -38.96 10.89 -17.68
C GLN A 264 -37.98 9.69 -17.77
N ARG A 265 -37.33 9.57 -18.92
CA ARG A 265 -36.23 8.64 -19.13
C ARG A 265 -34.98 9.25 -18.46
N GLY A 266 -34.79 8.98 -17.22
CA GLY A 266 -33.58 9.34 -16.49
C GLY A 266 -32.46 8.36 -16.85
N GLU A 267 -31.68 8.66 -17.88
CA GLU A 267 -30.44 7.94 -18.18
C GLU A 267 -29.37 8.40 -17.18
N GLN A 268 -29.03 7.52 -16.25
CA GLN A 268 -27.97 7.78 -15.27
C GLN A 268 -26.68 7.12 -15.74
N ASP A 269 -26.04 7.73 -16.72
CA ASP A 269 -24.70 7.35 -17.11
C ASP A 269 -23.71 7.86 -16.08
N ARG A 270 -22.81 6.96 -15.65
CA ARG A 270 -21.72 7.29 -14.72
C ARG A 270 -20.41 6.81 -15.28
N ARG A 271 -19.40 7.65 -15.16
CA ARG A 271 -18.04 7.32 -15.54
C ARG A 271 -17.08 7.72 -14.43
N ILE A 272 -16.14 6.83 -14.10
CA ILE A 272 -15.09 7.08 -13.14
C ILE A 272 -13.77 7.12 -13.90
N LEU A 273 -13.07 8.23 -13.79
CA LEU A 273 -11.77 8.47 -14.41
C LEU A 273 -10.72 8.66 -13.32
N LEU A 274 -9.54 8.10 -13.55
CA LEU A 274 -8.38 8.19 -12.68
C LEU A 274 -7.22 8.78 -13.44
N ARG A 275 -6.44 9.67 -12.82
CA ARG A 275 -5.16 10.13 -13.31
C ARG A 275 -4.12 10.10 -12.19
N VAL A 276 -2.93 9.58 -12.50
CA VAL A 276 -1.80 9.53 -11.58
C VAL A 276 -0.66 10.35 -12.15
N GLN A 277 -0.10 11.22 -11.33
CA GLN A 277 1.03 12.09 -11.70
C GLN A 277 2.08 12.02 -10.59
N ILE A 278 3.34 12.29 -10.91
CA ILE A 278 4.36 12.49 -9.89
C ILE A 278 4.01 13.79 -9.16
N ALA A 279 3.98 13.72 -7.83
CA ALA A 279 3.74 14.90 -7.01
C ALA A 279 4.97 15.83 -7.09
N PRO A 280 4.79 17.15 -7.14
CA PRO A 280 5.87 18.12 -7.14
C PRO A 280 6.69 18.11 -5.85
#